data_ff35737f1d5f283a74c986294d6a42cd
#
_entry.id   ff35737f1d5f283a74c986294d6a42cd
#
_cell.length_a   1.000
_cell.length_b   1.000
_cell.length_c   1.000
_cell.angle_alpha   90.00
_cell.angle_beta   90.00
_cell.angle_gamma   90.00
#
_symmetry.space_group_name_H-M   'P 1'
#
loop_
_entity.id
_entity.type
_entity.pdbx_description
1 polymer ?
#
loop_
_entity_poly.entity_id
_entity_poly.type
_entity_poly.pdbx_seq_one_letter_code
_entity_poly.pdbx_strand_id
1 'polypeptide(L)'
;MNSQQQVGFKNWAPGVCLAAIVMAGLLAAGCQGIPTRGEKQARQNLQEVKTTYRPGGHKPTLPVLDTNATLGTLLTYAMLNHPRVEAAYYDYAGAVERITTERSLPDPRLTLELDIQDVVMTVMPGLMADVPWVKKLRIRADVASAESLAKYYAFESAVLQAAYAVKRPYYRLRFLDDRIRINQENLRLLGELEQNARAQAEAGKVTLQDVLRAQIEQERLRTEIE
;
A
#
# COMPACT_ATOMS: atom_id res chain seq x y z
N MET A 1 -77.54 22.30 7.96
CA MET A 1 -77.18 22.68 6.56
C MET A 1 -75.64 22.65 6.53
N ASN A 2 -75.10 21.53 6.02
CA ASN A 2 -73.67 21.24 5.96
C ASN A 2 -73.12 21.58 4.58
N SER A 3 -72.23 22.55 4.44
CA SER A 3 -71.50 22.79 3.21
C SER A 3 -70.06 22.28 3.41
N GLN A 4 -69.84 21.10 2.93
CA GLN A 4 -68.50 20.52 2.77
C GLN A 4 -67.79 21.24 1.61
N GLN A 5 -66.74 22.01 1.92
CA GLN A 5 -65.82 22.50 0.90
C GLN A 5 -64.89 21.35 0.53
N GLN A 6 -65.11 20.74 -0.59
CA GLN A 6 -64.12 19.84 -1.21
C GLN A 6 -62.97 20.68 -1.81
N VAL A 7 -61.80 20.55 -1.22
CA VAL A 7 -60.56 21.07 -1.79
C VAL A 7 -60.19 20.15 -2.98
N GLY A 8 -60.44 20.62 -4.20
CA GLY A 8 -60.09 19.90 -5.43
C GLY A 8 -58.58 19.79 -5.58
N PHE A 9 -58.06 18.59 -5.46
CA PHE A 9 -56.71 18.24 -5.92
C PHE A 9 -56.67 18.39 -7.46
N LYS A 10 -56.14 19.53 -7.92
CA LYS A 10 -55.94 19.81 -9.32
C LYS A 10 -54.86 18.83 -9.85
N ASN A 11 -55.23 17.97 -10.79
CA ASN A 11 -54.38 17.03 -11.50
C ASN A 11 -53.15 17.76 -12.08
N TRP A 12 -52.02 17.67 -11.42
CA TRP A 12 -50.75 18.10 -11.98
C TRP A 12 -50.39 17.14 -13.10
N ALA A 13 -50.28 17.71 -14.32
CA ALA A 13 -49.95 16.95 -15.51
C ALA A 13 -48.64 16.15 -15.31
N PRO A 14 -48.60 14.89 -15.72
CA PRO A 14 -47.41 14.00 -15.52
C PRO A 14 -46.11 14.57 -16.11
N GLY A 15 -46.18 15.52 -17.03
CA GLY A 15 -45.03 16.23 -17.60
C GLY A 15 -44.28 17.13 -16.63
N VAL A 16 -44.93 17.70 -15.61
CA VAL A 16 -44.29 18.57 -14.62
C VAL A 16 -43.45 17.74 -13.63
N CYS A 17 -43.94 16.57 -13.23
CA CYS A 17 -43.16 15.64 -12.40
C CYS A 17 -41.92 15.09 -13.14
N LEU A 18 -42.06 14.75 -14.42
CA LEU A 18 -40.97 14.29 -15.26
C LEU A 18 -39.90 15.37 -15.46
N ALA A 19 -40.30 16.62 -15.72
CA ALA A 19 -39.42 17.77 -15.85
C ALA A 19 -38.67 18.06 -14.52
N ALA A 20 -39.35 17.95 -13.37
CA ALA A 20 -38.75 18.13 -12.05
C ALA A 20 -37.71 17.03 -11.72
N ILE A 21 -37.99 15.77 -12.07
CA ILE A 21 -37.05 14.65 -11.88
C ILE A 21 -35.83 14.79 -12.78
N VAL A 22 -36.00 15.18 -14.05
CA VAL A 22 -34.89 15.41 -14.98
C VAL A 22 -34.06 16.61 -14.53
N MET A 23 -34.67 17.67 -14.04
CA MET A 23 -33.98 18.85 -13.53
C MET A 23 -33.24 18.56 -12.23
N ALA A 24 -33.79 17.75 -11.32
CA ALA A 24 -33.13 17.27 -10.13
C ALA A 24 -31.94 16.35 -10.45
N GLY A 25 -32.06 15.49 -11.46
CA GLY A 25 -30.98 14.64 -11.97
C GLY A 25 -29.84 15.43 -12.61
N LEU A 26 -30.12 16.48 -13.35
CA LEU A 26 -29.13 17.39 -13.94
C LEU A 26 -28.39 18.21 -12.87
N LEU A 27 -29.05 18.61 -11.79
CA LEU A 27 -28.44 19.31 -10.67
C LEU A 27 -27.53 18.40 -9.87
N ALA A 28 -27.86 17.13 -9.70
CA ALA A 28 -27.02 16.15 -9.02
C ALA A 28 -25.74 15.79 -9.81
N ALA A 29 -25.82 15.75 -11.15
CA ALA A 29 -24.67 15.47 -12.01
C ALA A 29 -23.71 16.67 -12.17
N GLY A 30 -24.17 17.90 -11.94
CA GLY A 30 -23.41 19.13 -12.19
C GLY A 30 -22.34 19.47 -11.16
N CYS A 31 -22.39 18.89 -9.95
CA CYS A 31 -21.50 19.29 -8.85
C CYS A 31 -20.07 18.75 -8.93
N GLN A 32 -19.82 17.69 -9.71
CA GLN A 32 -18.51 17.03 -9.73
C GLN A 32 -17.49 17.61 -10.71
N GLY A 33 -17.87 18.46 -11.64
CA GLY A 33 -16.97 19.05 -12.65
C GLY A 33 -16.40 18.02 -13.65
N ILE A 34 -15.51 18.47 -14.55
CA ILE A 34 -14.91 17.63 -15.61
C ILE A 34 -13.55 17.10 -15.12
N PRO A 35 -13.27 15.77 -15.16
CA PRO A 35 -12.00 15.19 -14.75
C PRO A 35 -10.83 15.77 -15.53
N THR A 36 -9.75 16.15 -14.82
CA THR A 36 -8.50 16.62 -15.42
C THR A 36 -7.74 15.46 -16.07
N ARG A 37 -6.73 15.78 -16.89
CA ARG A 37 -5.84 14.74 -17.47
C ARG A 37 -5.07 14.02 -16.37
N GLY A 38 -4.60 14.75 -15.35
CA GLY A 38 -3.89 14.19 -14.19
C GLY A 38 -4.75 13.21 -13.40
N GLU A 39 -6.03 13.54 -13.17
CA GLU A 39 -6.98 12.64 -12.52
C GLU A 39 -7.19 11.33 -13.31
N LYS A 40 -7.40 11.44 -14.63
CA LYS A 40 -7.57 10.24 -15.48
C LYS A 40 -6.35 9.31 -15.39
N GLN A 41 -5.15 9.87 -15.46
CA GLN A 41 -3.90 9.13 -15.31
C GLN A 41 -3.80 8.48 -13.93
N ALA A 42 -4.05 9.23 -12.85
CA ALA A 42 -4.01 8.72 -11.49
C ALA A 42 -4.99 7.56 -11.26
N ARG A 43 -6.21 7.66 -11.82
CA ARG A 43 -7.20 6.58 -11.75
C ARG A 43 -6.81 5.34 -12.57
N GLN A 44 -6.19 5.51 -13.74
CA GLN A 44 -5.67 4.39 -14.53
C GLN A 44 -4.57 3.66 -13.76
N ASN A 45 -3.58 4.39 -13.24
CA ASN A 45 -2.50 3.82 -12.44
C ASN A 45 -3.05 3.10 -11.18
N LEU A 46 -4.03 3.69 -10.50
CA LEU A 46 -4.66 3.05 -9.35
C LEU A 46 -5.37 1.74 -9.75
N GLN A 47 -6.04 1.73 -10.89
CA GLN A 47 -6.71 0.52 -11.37
C GLN A 47 -5.72 -0.59 -11.70
N GLU A 48 -4.56 -0.29 -12.29
CA GLU A 48 -3.48 -1.26 -12.55
C GLU A 48 -2.93 -1.83 -11.24
N VAL A 49 -2.63 -0.96 -10.27
CA VAL A 49 -2.19 -1.40 -8.93
C VAL A 49 -3.26 -2.25 -8.24
N LYS A 50 -4.52 -1.84 -8.32
CA LYS A 50 -5.65 -2.55 -7.72
C LYS A 50 -5.83 -3.95 -8.29
N THR A 51 -5.72 -4.13 -9.59
CA THR A 51 -5.84 -5.46 -10.22
C THR A 51 -4.72 -6.40 -9.82
N THR A 52 -3.52 -5.88 -9.57
CA THR A 52 -2.35 -6.67 -9.17
C THR A 52 -2.32 -6.94 -7.67
N TYR A 53 -2.54 -5.91 -6.84
CA TYR A 53 -2.39 -5.99 -5.38
C TYR A 53 -3.65 -6.44 -4.65
N ARG A 54 -4.84 -6.02 -5.13
CA ARG A 54 -6.16 -6.31 -4.53
C ARG A 54 -7.17 -6.71 -5.60
N PRO A 55 -7.01 -7.85 -6.28
CA PRO A 55 -7.94 -8.30 -7.30
C PRO A 55 -9.36 -8.43 -6.71
N GLY A 56 -10.35 -7.85 -7.39
CA GLY A 56 -11.73 -7.82 -6.90
C GLY A 56 -11.97 -6.98 -5.63
N GLY A 57 -10.98 -6.19 -5.18
CA GLY A 57 -11.09 -5.37 -3.97
C GLY A 57 -10.83 -6.13 -2.65
N HIS A 58 -10.56 -7.43 -2.73
CA HIS A 58 -10.30 -8.28 -1.56
C HIS A 58 -8.81 -8.59 -1.39
N LYS A 59 -8.41 -8.89 -0.15
CA LYS A 59 -7.06 -9.38 0.11
C LYS A 59 -6.90 -10.75 -0.53
N PRO A 60 -5.89 -10.97 -1.41
CA PRO A 60 -5.63 -12.27 -1.99
C PRO A 60 -5.34 -13.32 -0.90
N THR A 61 -5.62 -14.59 -1.21
CA THR A 61 -5.23 -15.69 -0.33
C THR A 61 -3.71 -15.73 -0.21
N LEU A 62 -3.23 -15.78 1.04
CA LEU A 62 -1.79 -15.86 1.29
C LEU A 62 -1.26 -17.24 0.87
N PRO A 63 -0.08 -17.30 0.22
CA PRO A 63 0.55 -18.58 -0.08
C PRO A 63 0.93 -19.30 1.23
N VAL A 64 0.83 -20.63 1.22
CA VAL A 64 1.27 -21.46 2.35
C VAL A 64 2.81 -21.43 2.39
N LEU A 65 3.36 -21.23 3.60
CA LEU A 65 4.80 -21.24 3.83
C LEU A 65 5.21 -22.60 4.34
N ASP A 66 5.95 -23.33 3.52
CA ASP A 66 6.61 -24.58 3.90
C ASP A 66 8.07 -24.32 4.24
N THR A 67 8.75 -25.33 4.87
CA THR A 67 10.20 -25.33 5.11
C THR A 67 11.03 -25.15 3.84
N ASN A 68 10.50 -25.53 2.67
CA ASN A 68 11.14 -25.41 1.36
C ASN A 68 10.61 -24.24 0.54
N ALA A 69 9.97 -23.24 1.20
CA ALA A 69 9.41 -22.10 0.52
C ALA A 69 10.45 -21.35 -0.33
N THR A 70 10.12 -21.11 -1.59
CA THR A 70 11.00 -20.37 -2.50
C THR A 70 11.05 -18.89 -2.13
N LEU A 71 12.10 -18.18 -2.55
CA LEU A 71 12.19 -16.73 -2.37
C LEU A 71 10.95 -16.01 -2.94
N GLY A 72 10.42 -16.46 -4.08
CA GLY A 72 9.21 -15.90 -4.69
C GLY A 72 7.98 -16.02 -3.79
N THR A 73 7.77 -17.20 -3.18
CA THR A 73 6.69 -17.45 -2.22
C THR A 73 6.80 -16.56 -0.99
N LEU A 74 8.02 -16.43 -0.42
CA LEU A 74 8.30 -15.56 0.73
C LEU A 74 8.04 -14.09 0.40
N LEU A 75 8.47 -13.61 -0.77
CA LEU A 75 8.25 -12.23 -1.21
C LEU A 75 6.75 -11.95 -1.40
N THR A 76 6.03 -12.85 -2.05
CA THR A 76 4.58 -12.71 -2.26
C THR A 76 3.85 -12.65 -0.93
N TYR A 77 4.17 -13.56 -0.01
CA TYR A 77 3.58 -13.56 1.33
C TYR A 77 3.86 -12.24 2.07
N ALA A 78 5.12 -11.79 2.08
CA ALA A 78 5.52 -10.57 2.75
C ALA A 78 4.81 -9.35 2.17
N MET A 79 4.79 -9.17 0.85
CA MET A 79 4.15 -8.03 0.21
C MET A 79 2.64 -7.98 0.47
N LEU A 80 1.96 -9.13 0.46
CA LEU A 80 0.52 -9.19 0.70
C LEU A 80 0.12 -9.04 2.17
N ASN A 81 1.03 -9.36 3.10
CA ASN A 81 0.74 -9.37 4.54
C ASN A 81 1.45 -8.27 5.34
N HIS A 82 2.24 -7.41 4.70
CA HIS A 82 3.00 -6.36 5.39
C HIS A 82 2.11 -5.14 5.69
N PRO A 83 1.89 -4.77 6.98
CA PRO A 83 0.97 -3.68 7.34
C PRO A 83 1.32 -2.32 6.73
N ARG A 84 2.62 -2.00 6.60
CA ARG A 84 3.08 -0.74 6.00
C ARG A 84 2.79 -0.67 4.51
N VAL A 85 2.88 -1.79 3.78
CA VAL A 85 2.53 -1.86 2.36
C VAL A 85 1.04 -1.63 2.20
N GLU A 86 0.23 -2.28 3.03
CA GLU A 86 -1.21 -2.13 3.04
C GLU A 86 -1.65 -0.69 3.37
N ALA A 87 -1.07 -0.09 4.41
CA ALA A 87 -1.33 1.31 4.77
C ALA A 87 -0.97 2.27 3.61
N ALA A 88 0.21 2.12 3.02
CA ALA A 88 0.65 2.95 1.90
C ALA A 88 -0.24 2.80 0.66
N TYR A 89 -0.78 1.59 0.40
CA TYR A 89 -1.75 1.36 -0.66
C TYR A 89 -3.05 2.15 -0.42
N TYR A 90 -3.61 2.09 0.80
CA TYR A 90 -4.84 2.83 1.11
C TYR A 90 -4.62 4.34 1.16
N ASP A 91 -3.45 4.81 1.60
CA ASP A 91 -3.05 6.22 1.52
C ASP A 91 -3.03 6.70 0.07
N TYR A 92 -2.47 5.89 -0.84
CA TYR A 92 -2.45 6.17 -2.27
C TYR A 92 -3.87 6.18 -2.85
N ALA A 93 -4.66 5.14 -2.58
CA ALA A 93 -6.03 5.04 -3.06
C ALA A 93 -6.90 6.22 -2.57
N GLY A 94 -6.79 6.58 -1.29
CA GLY A 94 -7.47 7.73 -0.71
C GLY A 94 -7.05 9.06 -1.34
N ALA A 95 -5.75 9.23 -1.65
CA ALA A 95 -5.26 10.42 -2.32
C ALA A 95 -5.82 10.56 -3.76
N VAL A 96 -5.98 9.46 -4.49
CA VAL A 96 -6.62 9.46 -5.82
C VAL A 96 -8.10 9.85 -5.74
N GLU A 97 -8.83 9.31 -4.75
CA GLU A 97 -10.25 9.67 -4.56
C GLU A 97 -10.44 11.13 -4.14
N ARG A 98 -9.49 11.67 -3.36
CA ARG A 98 -9.50 13.09 -2.95
C ARG A 98 -9.44 14.05 -4.14
N ILE A 99 -8.89 13.68 -5.29
CA ILE A 99 -8.87 14.52 -6.50
C ILE A 99 -10.28 14.95 -6.89
N THR A 100 -11.26 14.05 -6.80
CA THR A 100 -12.66 14.37 -7.09
C THR A 100 -13.22 15.42 -6.13
N THR A 101 -12.93 15.30 -4.84
CA THR A 101 -13.36 16.27 -3.83
C THR A 101 -12.76 17.66 -4.09
N GLU A 102 -11.47 17.73 -4.41
CA GLU A 102 -10.79 19.00 -4.67
C GLU A 102 -11.26 19.71 -5.95
N ARG A 103 -11.74 18.97 -6.95
CA ARG A 103 -12.32 19.58 -8.16
C ARG A 103 -13.81 19.89 -8.05
N SER A 104 -14.48 19.35 -7.04
CA SER A 104 -15.90 19.58 -6.82
C SER A 104 -16.18 20.94 -6.20
N LEU A 105 -17.38 21.43 -6.41
CA LEU A 105 -17.84 22.62 -5.69
C LEU A 105 -17.95 22.30 -4.20
N PRO A 106 -17.56 23.25 -3.32
CA PRO A 106 -17.80 23.11 -1.89
C PRO A 106 -19.29 22.95 -1.59
N ASP A 107 -19.60 22.17 -0.56
CA ASP A 107 -20.98 21.99 -0.13
C ASP A 107 -21.58 23.31 0.38
N PRO A 108 -22.85 23.62 0.00
CA PRO A 108 -23.55 24.76 0.56
C PRO A 108 -23.73 24.60 2.07
N ARG A 109 -23.48 25.66 2.82
CA ARG A 109 -23.63 25.68 4.26
C ARG A 109 -24.94 26.37 4.64
N LEU A 110 -25.73 25.67 5.46
CA LEU A 110 -26.88 26.28 6.12
C LEU A 110 -26.34 26.99 7.38
N THR A 111 -26.56 28.29 7.45
CA THR A 111 -26.23 29.10 8.62
C THR A 111 -27.54 29.49 9.34
N LEU A 112 -27.53 29.34 10.65
CA LEU A 112 -28.60 29.82 11.50
C LEU A 112 -27.99 30.82 12.46
N GLU A 113 -28.30 32.09 12.27
CA GLU A 113 -27.87 33.17 13.13
C GLU A 113 -29.00 33.53 14.09
N LEU A 114 -28.69 33.42 15.40
CA LEU A 114 -29.62 33.75 16.49
C LEU A 114 -29.07 35.00 17.16
N ASP A 115 -29.78 36.08 17.02
CA ASP A 115 -29.53 37.32 17.75
C ASP A 115 -30.54 37.44 18.90
N ILE A 116 -30.01 37.39 20.12
CA ILE A 116 -30.83 37.46 21.35
C ILE A 116 -30.51 38.80 22.04
N GLN A 117 -31.39 39.76 21.79
CA GLN A 117 -31.42 41.03 22.57
C GLN A 117 -32.56 40.98 23.55
N ASP A 118 -32.45 41.72 24.66
CA ASP A 118 -33.31 41.62 25.84
C ASP A 118 -34.83 41.59 25.59
N VAL A 119 -35.32 42.00 24.43
CA VAL A 119 -36.73 42.07 24.10
C VAL A 119 -37.10 41.40 22.74
N VAL A 120 -36.15 41.14 21.87
CA VAL A 120 -36.43 40.60 20.53
C VAL A 120 -35.48 39.43 20.25
N MET A 121 -36.04 38.28 19.90
CA MET A 121 -35.33 37.11 19.40
C MET A 121 -35.50 37.08 17.85
N THR A 122 -34.40 37.35 17.14
CA THR A 122 -34.41 37.28 15.67
C THR A 122 -33.68 36.04 15.21
N VAL A 123 -34.34 35.22 14.41
CA VAL A 123 -33.76 34.00 13.81
C VAL A 123 -33.60 34.27 12.32
N MET A 124 -32.34 34.29 11.85
CA MET A 124 -32.03 34.45 10.42
C MET A 124 -31.48 33.14 9.84
N PRO A 125 -32.30 32.38 9.14
CA PRO A 125 -31.77 31.27 8.34
C PRO A 125 -31.06 31.82 7.10
N GLY A 126 -29.81 31.44 6.89
CA GLY A 126 -28.99 31.80 5.73
C GLY A 126 -28.51 30.58 4.98
N LEU A 127 -28.43 30.67 3.66
CA LEU A 127 -27.75 29.70 2.82
C LEU A 127 -26.51 30.36 2.22
N MET A 128 -25.31 29.85 2.61
CA MET A 128 -24.05 30.34 2.09
C MET A 128 -23.50 29.29 1.13
N ALA A 129 -23.30 29.67 -0.14
CA ALA A 129 -22.64 28.86 -1.14
C ALA A 129 -21.37 29.58 -1.63
N ASP A 130 -20.22 28.96 -1.46
CA ASP A 130 -18.96 29.46 -2.00
C ASP A 130 -18.74 28.86 -3.39
N VAL A 131 -18.75 29.69 -4.43
CA VAL A 131 -18.59 29.27 -5.82
C VAL A 131 -17.24 29.72 -6.34
N PRO A 132 -16.18 28.94 -6.16
CA PRO A 132 -14.86 29.30 -6.67
C PRO A 132 -14.82 29.23 -8.19
N TRP A 133 -13.94 30.04 -8.80
CA TRP A 133 -13.73 30.03 -10.24
C TRP A 133 -13.30 28.62 -10.73
N VAL A 134 -13.82 28.19 -11.85
CA VAL A 134 -13.54 26.87 -12.48
C VAL A 134 -12.03 26.62 -12.63
N LYS A 135 -11.26 27.66 -12.95
CA LYS A 135 -9.78 27.58 -13.03
C LYS A 135 -9.15 27.22 -11.68
N LYS A 136 -9.66 27.76 -10.56
CA LYS A 136 -9.18 27.44 -9.21
C LYS A 136 -9.43 25.98 -8.84
N LEU A 137 -10.61 25.46 -9.17
CA LEU A 137 -10.94 24.04 -8.97
C LEU A 137 -10.04 23.10 -9.80
N ARG A 138 -9.76 23.47 -11.06
CA ARG A 138 -8.84 22.71 -11.90
C ARG A 138 -7.43 22.68 -11.31
N ILE A 139 -6.91 23.83 -10.85
CA ILE A 139 -5.59 23.91 -10.21
C ILE A 139 -5.54 23.04 -8.94
N ARG A 140 -6.58 23.08 -8.09
CA ARG A 140 -6.67 22.20 -6.92
C ARG A 140 -6.64 20.71 -7.29
N ALA A 141 -7.38 20.31 -8.33
CA ALA A 141 -7.34 18.95 -8.82
C ALA A 141 -5.97 18.54 -9.38
N ASP A 142 -5.28 19.44 -10.06
CA ASP A 142 -3.92 19.17 -10.57
C ASP A 142 -2.91 19.04 -9.42
N VAL A 143 -3.00 19.87 -8.37
CA VAL A 143 -2.21 19.72 -7.13
C VAL A 143 -2.51 18.37 -6.46
N ALA A 144 -3.77 18.03 -6.25
CA ALA A 144 -4.16 16.75 -5.66
C ALA A 144 -3.69 15.55 -6.51
N SER A 145 -3.67 15.69 -7.84
CA SER A 145 -3.12 14.67 -8.75
C SER A 145 -1.61 14.49 -8.54
N ALA A 146 -0.85 15.58 -8.35
CA ALA A 146 0.58 15.51 -8.03
C ALA A 146 0.82 14.90 -6.64
N GLU A 147 0.01 15.24 -5.64
CA GLU A 147 0.04 14.62 -4.31
C GLU A 147 -0.24 13.11 -4.37
N SER A 148 -1.21 12.69 -5.19
CA SER A 148 -1.52 11.26 -5.38
C SER A 148 -0.33 10.51 -6.02
N LEU A 149 0.42 11.15 -6.92
CA LEU A 149 1.64 10.58 -7.49
C LEU A 149 2.76 10.42 -6.43
N ALA A 150 2.90 11.40 -5.53
CA ALA A 150 3.83 11.26 -4.40
C ALA A 150 3.45 10.07 -3.48
N LYS A 151 2.15 9.85 -3.24
CA LYS A 151 1.66 8.69 -2.49
C LYS A 151 1.88 7.37 -3.23
N TYR A 152 1.78 7.36 -4.57
CA TYR A 152 2.14 6.21 -5.39
C TYR A 152 3.60 5.79 -5.18
N TYR A 153 4.55 6.74 -5.26
CA TYR A 153 5.96 6.44 -5.00
C TYR A 153 6.25 6.04 -3.56
N ALA A 154 5.48 6.55 -2.60
CA ALA A 154 5.57 6.09 -1.20
C ALA A 154 5.12 4.63 -1.07
N PHE A 155 4.08 4.22 -1.79
CA PHE A 155 3.64 2.82 -1.88
C PHE A 155 4.71 1.93 -2.52
N GLU A 156 5.28 2.33 -3.68
CA GLU A 156 6.40 1.59 -4.30
C GLU A 156 7.58 1.43 -3.36
N SER A 157 7.95 2.50 -2.65
CA SER A 157 9.02 2.47 -1.65
C SER A 157 8.72 1.46 -0.52
N ALA A 158 7.49 1.42 -0.03
CA ALA A 158 7.07 0.45 0.99
C ALA A 158 7.17 -1.00 0.50
N VAL A 159 6.76 -1.26 -0.76
CA VAL A 159 6.90 -2.57 -1.41
C VAL A 159 8.38 -2.98 -1.53
N LEU A 160 9.23 -2.07 -1.99
CA LEU A 160 10.68 -2.33 -2.12
C LEU A 160 11.34 -2.59 -0.77
N GLN A 161 10.98 -1.83 0.27
CA GLN A 161 11.49 -2.04 1.63
C GLN A 161 11.06 -3.40 2.19
N ALA A 162 9.81 -3.81 1.99
CA ALA A 162 9.32 -5.11 2.40
C ALA A 162 10.05 -6.24 1.65
N ALA A 163 10.26 -6.09 0.34
CA ALA A 163 11.02 -7.04 -0.46
C ALA A 163 12.48 -7.15 0.00
N TYR A 164 13.14 -6.02 0.29
CA TYR A 164 14.51 -6.00 0.80
C TYR A 164 14.63 -6.66 2.17
N ALA A 165 13.67 -6.42 3.07
CA ALA A 165 13.63 -7.03 4.40
C ALA A 165 13.56 -8.56 4.35
N VAL A 166 12.99 -9.14 3.29
CA VAL A 166 12.97 -10.60 3.07
C VAL A 166 14.22 -11.08 2.33
N LYS A 167 14.65 -10.40 1.28
CA LYS A 167 15.80 -10.82 0.46
C LYS A 167 17.10 -10.87 1.25
N ARG A 168 17.35 -9.85 2.08
CA ARG A 168 18.58 -9.74 2.84
C ARG A 168 18.82 -10.96 3.75
N PRO A 169 17.92 -11.35 4.67
CA PRO A 169 18.11 -12.51 5.51
C PRO A 169 18.11 -13.82 4.71
N TYR A 170 17.30 -13.93 3.64
CA TYR A 170 17.28 -15.11 2.78
C TYR A 170 18.66 -15.41 2.18
N TYR A 171 19.31 -14.42 1.55
CA TYR A 171 20.63 -14.60 0.98
C TYR A 171 21.70 -14.76 2.05
N ARG A 172 21.53 -14.16 3.24
CA ARG A 172 22.43 -14.38 4.36
C ARG A 172 22.38 -15.84 4.84
N LEU A 173 21.20 -16.42 4.97
CA LEU A 173 21.03 -17.83 5.33
C LEU A 173 21.69 -18.74 4.27
N ARG A 174 21.42 -18.50 3.00
CA ARG A 174 22.04 -19.27 1.90
C ARG A 174 23.56 -19.20 1.94
N PHE A 175 24.10 -18.00 2.18
CA PHE A 175 25.55 -17.83 2.33
C PHE A 175 26.11 -18.62 3.53
N LEU A 176 25.40 -18.63 4.66
CA LEU A 176 25.84 -19.42 5.84
C LEU A 176 25.76 -20.92 5.57
N ASP A 177 24.70 -21.41 4.93
CA ASP A 177 24.56 -22.81 4.54
C ASP A 177 25.72 -23.25 3.61
N ASP A 178 26.04 -22.45 2.60
CA ASP A 178 27.15 -22.71 1.69
C ASP A 178 28.49 -22.66 2.41
N ARG A 179 28.68 -21.73 3.34
CA ARG A 179 29.91 -21.62 4.17
C ARG A 179 30.08 -22.84 5.05
N ILE A 180 29.01 -23.30 5.72
CA ILE A 180 29.05 -24.50 6.55
C ILE A 180 29.43 -25.72 5.69
N ARG A 181 28.81 -25.89 4.53
CA ARG A 181 29.10 -26.99 3.60
C ARG A 181 30.56 -26.98 3.14
N ILE A 182 31.10 -25.83 2.79
CA ILE A 182 32.51 -25.67 2.39
C ILE A 182 33.44 -25.97 3.57
N ASN A 183 33.14 -25.47 4.75
CA ASN A 183 33.96 -25.72 5.94
C ASN A 183 33.93 -27.19 6.35
N GLN A 184 32.82 -27.90 6.21
CA GLN A 184 32.71 -29.34 6.42
C GLN A 184 33.60 -30.13 5.44
N GLU A 185 33.62 -29.74 4.17
CA GLU A 185 34.49 -30.35 3.18
C GLU A 185 35.98 -30.07 3.46
N ASN A 186 36.31 -28.83 3.85
CA ASN A 186 37.66 -28.48 4.28
C ASN A 186 38.11 -29.29 5.52
N LEU A 187 37.19 -29.50 6.48
CA LEU A 187 37.48 -30.32 7.65
C LEU A 187 37.80 -31.76 7.27
N ARG A 188 37.06 -32.34 6.31
CA ARG A 188 37.34 -33.67 5.77
C ARG A 188 38.73 -33.74 5.13
N LEU A 189 39.07 -32.77 4.29
CA LEU A 189 40.40 -32.71 3.62
C LEU A 189 41.52 -32.51 4.61
N LEU A 190 41.33 -31.69 5.66
CA LEU A 190 42.33 -31.52 6.74
C LEU A 190 42.51 -32.83 7.51
N GLY A 191 41.47 -33.64 7.69
CA GLY A 191 41.60 -34.98 8.29
C GLY A 191 42.46 -35.94 7.46
N GLU A 192 42.28 -35.94 6.15
CA GLU A 192 43.11 -36.73 5.23
C GLU A 192 44.56 -36.23 5.22
N LEU A 193 44.76 -34.91 5.27
CA LEU A 193 46.10 -34.32 5.35
C LEU A 193 46.81 -34.69 6.66
N GLU A 194 46.12 -34.67 7.80
CA GLU A 194 46.66 -35.09 9.09
C GLU A 194 47.08 -36.55 9.07
N GLN A 195 46.24 -37.45 8.53
CA GLN A 195 46.57 -38.87 8.41
C GLN A 195 47.82 -39.09 7.57
N ASN A 196 47.94 -38.39 6.42
CA ASN A 196 49.13 -38.43 5.58
C ASN A 196 50.36 -37.89 6.29
N ALA A 197 50.25 -36.75 7.00
CA ALA A 197 51.33 -36.16 7.77
C ALA A 197 51.80 -37.11 8.90
N ARG A 198 50.88 -37.79 9.57
CA ARG A 198 51.18 -38.77 10.61
C ARG A 198 51.97 -39.96 10.04
N ALA A 199 51.51 -40.55 8.93
CA ALA A 199 52.25 -41.63 8.27
C ALA A 199 53.63 -41.21 7.79
N GLN A 200 53.80 -39.98 7.32
CA GLN A 200 55.10 -39.44 6.91
C GLN A 200 56.01 -39.14 8.13
N ALA A 201 55.41 -38.70 9.25
CA ALA A 201 56.19 -38.51 10.50
C ALA A 201 56.73 -39.84 11.08
N GLU A 202 55.93 -40.91 11.06
CA GLU A 202 56.33 -42.26 11.43
C GLU A 202 57.46 -42.78 10.52
N ALA A 203 57.42 -42.39 9.23
CA ALA A 203 58.52 -42.71 8.30
C ALA A 203 59.72 -41.75 8.41
N GLY A 204 59.73 -40.80 9.34
CA GLY A 204 60.84 -39.84 9.57
C GLY A 204 60.96 -38.77 8.48
N LYS A 205 59.98 -38.59 7.64
CA LYS A 205 60.00 -37.64 6.50
C LYS A 205 59.50 -36.24 6.84
N VAL A 206 58.66 -36.09 7.86
CA VAL A 206 58.12 -34.80 8.35
C VAL A 206 58.16 -34.73 9.85
N THR A 207 58.02 -33.57 10.45
CA THR A 207 58.07 -33.37 11.88
C THR A 207 56.74 -33.61 12.56
N LEU A 208 56.71 -34.01 13.84
CA LEU A 208 55.49 -34.08 14.62
C LEU A 208 54.77 -32.73 14.72
N GLN A 209 55.49 -31.63 14.58
CA GLN A 209 54.96 -30.28 14.57
C GLN A 209 53.98 -30.06 13.42
N ASP A 210 54.20 -30.69 12.26
CA ASP A 210 53.29 -30.55 11.10
C ASP A 210 51.97 -31.29 11.34
N VAL A 211 52.00 -32.42 12.05
CA VAL A 211 50.77 -33.13 12.47
C VAL A 211 49.97 -32.28 13.47
N LEU A 212 50.63 -31.68 14.46
CA LEU A 212 49.99 -30.83 15.46
C LEU A 212 49.35 -29.59 14.82
N ARG A 213 49.97 -28.98 13.81
CA ARG A 213 49.39 -27.87 13.06
C ARG A 213 48.11 -28.28 12.36
N ALA A 214 48.08 -29.43 11.72
CA ALA A 214 46.86 -29.92 11.07
C ALA A 214 45.74 -30.14 12.09
N GLN A 215 46.01 -30.65 13.27
CA GLN A 215 45.03 -30.84 14.34
C GLN A 215 44.50 -29.51 14.88
N ILE A 216 45.35 -28.52 15.10
CA ILE A 216 44.94 -27.18 15.53
C ILE A 216 43.98 -26.55 14.52
N GLU A 217 44.30 -26.63 13.22
CA GLU A 217 43.43 -26.09 12.18
C GLU A 217 42.08 -26.85 12.07
N GLN A 218 42.07 -28.17 12.31
CA GLN A 218 40.83 -28.93 12.40
C GLN A 218 39.91 -28.44 13.55
N GLU A 219 40.49 -28.30 14.77
CA GLU A 219 39.71 -27.83 15.92
C GLU A 219 39.22 -26.38 15.74
N ARG A 220 40.04 -25.52 15.15
CA ARG A 220 39.61 -24.17 14.79
C ARG A 220 38.44 -24.18 13.83
N LEU A 221 38.50 -25.00 12.79
CA LEU A 221 37.45 -25.09 11.79
C LEU A 221 36.17 -25.72 12.35
N ARG A 222 36.26 -26.69 13.29
CA ARG A 222 35.10 -27.24 14.01
C ARG A 222 34.35 -26.15 14.79
N THR A 223 35.11 -25.33 15.55
CA THR A 223 34.54 -24.20 16.30
C THR A 223 33.91 -23.16 15.40
N GLU A 224 34.39 -23.02 14.16
CA GLU A 224 33.83 -22.06 13.18
C GLU A 224 32.51 -22.58 12.54
N ILE A 225 32.29 -23.90 12.55
CA ILE A 225 31.06 -24.53 12.03
C ILE A 225 29.96 -24.53 13.09
N GLU A 226 30.26 -24.57 14.38
CA GLU A 226 29.29 -24.47 15.48
C GLU A 226 28.70 -23.07 15.61
#